data_226122a69dc12fbafdd5c923aa227037
#
_entry.id   226122a69dc12fbafdd5c923aa227037
#
_cell.length_a   1.000
_cell.length_b   1.000
_cell.length_c   1.000
_cell.angle_alpha   90.00
_cell.angle_beta   90.00
_cell.angle_gamma   90.00
#
_symmetry.space_group_name_H-M   'P 1'
#
loop_
_entity.id
_entity.type
_entity.pdbx_description
1 polymer ?
#
loop_
_entity_poly.entity_id
_entity_poly.type
_entity_poly.pdbx_seq_one_letter_code
_entity_poly.pdbx_strand_id
1 'polypeptide(L)'
;MTVADGERWNWEWNAKAGLLFLGVMAAASAILGVTVGAERLPPAWALNVGEDVVGIAVCALLYYGCLCEKQGADETTRLFMAMLLAEAIKLFLDAASWMLEGIPALHGLNTVTYVLFLCSIILLGYQFWRYIRAYLAMNDAFARRCDRVMRVMLAPALALCLANLFVPLGFYVDEQGVYYNTDGYLLSMI
;
A
#
# COMPACT_ATOMS: atom_id res chain seq x y z
N MET A 1 22.06 7.66 -29.74
CA MET A 1 21.15 7.53 -28.60
C MET A 1 21.78 8.26 -27.43
N THR A 2 21.24 9.40 -27.03
CA THR A 2 21.83 10.21 -25.94
C THR A 2 21.41 9.60 -24.59
N VAL A 3 22.15 9.89 -23.52
CA VAL A 3 21.78 9.43 -22.15
C VAL A 3 20.36 9.84 -21.81
N ALA A 4 19.91 11.01 -22.25
CA ALA A 4 18.56 11.51 -22.08
C ALA A 4 17.48 10.64 -22.76
N ASP A 5 17.79 10.02 -23.91
CA ASP A 5 16.85 9.13 -24.61
C ASP A 5 16.70 7.79 -23.90
N GLY A 6 17.75 7.27 -23.26
CA GLY A 6 17.71 6.05 -22.48
C GLY A 6 16.92 6.20 -21.17
N GLU A 7 17.07 7.33 -20.47
CA GLU A 7 16.32 7.63 -19.26
C GLU A 7 14.82 7.84 -19.55
N ARG A 8 14.49 8.51 -20.64
CA ARG A 8 13.11 8.73 -21.08
C ARG A 8 12.42 7.42 -21.44
N TRP A 9 13.12 6.50 -22.14
CA TRP A 9 12.57 5.19 -22.52
C TRP A 9 12.30 4.31 -21.29
N ASN A 10 13.22 4.27 -20.33
CA ASN A 10 13.03 3.54 -19.06
C ASN A 10 11.86 4.09 -18.25
N TRP A 11 11.67 5.43 -18.25
CA TRP A 11 10.54 6.05 -17.58
C TRP A 11 9.20 5.63 -18.17
N GLU A 12 9.03 5.76 -19.48
CA GLU A 12 7.75 5.41 -20.13
C GLU A 12 7.40 3.94 -19.96
N TRP A 13 8.39 3.06 -20.01
CA TRP A 13 8.18 1.63 -19.78
C TRP A 13 7.76 1.33 -18.34
N ASN A 14 8.46 1.86 -17.36
CA ASN A 14 8.14 1.66 -15.95
C ASN A 14 6.77 2.22 -15.60
N ALA A 15 6.41 3.37 -16.16
CA ALA A 15 5.14 4.01 -15.94
C ALA A 15 3.97 3.21 -16.56
N LYS A 16 4.13 2.66 -17.76
CA LYS A 16 3.14 1.75 -18.38
C LYS A 16 3.02 0.43 -17.61
N ALA A 17 4.11 -0.11 -17.12
CA ALA A 17 4.10 -1.30 -16.27
C ALA A 17 3.34 -1.05 -14.95
N GLY A 18 3.52 0.13 -14.34
CA GLY A 18 2.77 0.56 -13.15
C GLY A 18 1.26 0.64 -13.42
N LEU A 19 0.84 1.20 -14.55
CA LEU A 19 -0.58 1.26 -14.91
C LEU A 19 -1.18 -0.14 -15.13
N LEU A 20 -0.45 -1.02 -15.82
CA LEU A 20 -0.86 -2.41 -16.00
C LEU A 20 -1.01 -3.12 -14.64
N PHE A 21 -0.06 -2.91 -13.74
CA PHE A 21 -0.10 -3.47 -12.39
C PHE A 21 -1.34 -3.01 -11.62
N LEU A 22 -1.67 -1.72 -11.64
CA LEU A 22 -2.89 -1.19 -11.03
C LEU A 22 -4.16 -1.79 -11.62
N GLY A 23 -4.22 -1.95 -12.95
CA GLY A 23 -5.33 -2.59 -13.63
C GLY A 23 -5.50 -4.06 -13.23
N VAL A 24 -4.40 -4.80 -13.12
CA VAL A 24 -4.42 -6.20 -12.65
C VAL A 24 -4.88 -6.28 -11.19
N MET A 25 -4.41 -5.40 -10.32
CA MET A 25 -4.85 -5.35 -8.91
C MET A 25 -6.34 -5.06 -8.80
N ALA A 26 -6.85 -4.04 -9.52
CA ALA A 26 -8.27 -3.72 -9.52
C ALA A 26 -9.13 -4.90 -10.02
N ALA A 27 -8.72 -5.53 -11.11
CA ALA A 27 -9.41 -6.70 -11.64
C ALA A 27 -9.36 -7.90 -10.67
N ALA A 28 -8.21 -8.19 -10.08
CA ALA A 28 -8.04 -9.27 -9.10
C ALA A 28 -8.92 -9.03 -7.86
N SER A 29 -8.92 -7.81 -7.30
CA SER A 29 -9.78 -7.46 -6.17
C SER A 29 -11.26 -7.61 -6.50
N ALA A 30 -11.69 -7.15 -7.68
CA ALA A 30 -13.09 -7.29 -8.12
C ALA A 30 -13.49 -8.76 -8.32
N ILE A 31 -12.64 -9.56 -8.97
CA ILE A 31 -12.88 -11.00 -9.17
C ILE A 31 -12.96 -11.73 -7.84
N LEU A 32 -12.00 -11.50 -6.94
CA LEU A 32 -12.00 -12.11 -5.62
C LEU A 32 -13.22 -11.68 -4.80
N GLY A 33 -13.59 -10.40 -4.83
CA GLY A 33 -14.79 -9.88 -4.17
C GLY A 33 -16.07 -10.55 -4.65
N VAL A 34 -16.21 -10.79 -5.97
CA VAL A 34 -17.38 -11.48 -6.54
C VAL A 34 -17.35 -12.99 -6.23
N THR A 35 -16.19 -13.64 -6.35
CA THR A 35 -16.11 -15.11 -6.23
C THR A 35 -16.08 -15.61 -4.79
N VAL A 36 -15.45 -14.86 -3.88
CA VAL A 36 -15.28 -15.24 -2.47
C VAL A 36 -16.22 -14.45 -1.57
N GLY A 37 -16.44 -13.17 -1.90
CA GLY A 37 -17.12 -12.22 -1.02
C GLY A 37 -18.65 -12.24 -1.10
N ALA A 38 -19.24 -12.51 -2.28
CA ALA A 38 -20.66 -12.26 -2.52
C ALA A 38 -21.62 -13.07 -1.61
N GLU A 39 -21.21 -14.27 -1.17
CA GLU A 39 -22.06 -15.15 -0.35
C GLU A 39 -21.58 -15.30 1.10
N ARG A 40 -20.36 -14.84 1.42
CA ARG A 40 -19.70 -15.11 2.70
C ARG A 40 -19.47 -13.87 3.57
N LEU A 41 -19.29 -12.71 2.95
CA LEU A 41 -18.95 -11.50 3.70
C LEU A 41 -20.21 -10.87 4.30
N PRO A 42 -20.22 -10.53 5.60
CA PRO A 42 -21.21 -9.65 6.15
C PRO A 42 -21.31 -8.35 5.33
N PRO A 43 -22.50 -7.71 5.25
CA PRO A 43 -22.67 -6.51 4.41
C PRO A 43 -21.68 -5.38 4.70
N ALA A 44 -21.27 -5.20 5.97
CA ALA A 44 -20.26 -4.20 6.35
C ALA A 44 -18.88 -4.51 5.74
N TRP A 45 -18.47 -5.78 5.71
CA TRP A 45 -17.18 -6.19 5.14
C TRP A 45 -17.19 -6.11 3.61
N ALA A 46 -18.32 -6.46 2.98
CA ALA A 46 -18.49 -6.28 1.55
C ALA A 46 -18.39 -4.81 1.14
N LEU A 47 -18.86 -3.88 1.99
CA LEU A 47 -18.72 -2.45 1.78
C LEU A 47 -17.24 -2.02 1.82
N ASN A 48 -16.47 -2.45 2.84
CA ASN A 48 -15.05 -2.15 2.95
C ASN A 48 -14.27 -2.63 1.72
N VAL A 49 -14.48 -3.88 1.29
CA VAL A 49 -13.87 -4.41 0.05
C VAL A 49 -14.28 -3.57 -1.17
N GLY A 50 -15.54 -3.14 -1.24
CA GLY A 50 -16.03 -2.26 -2.31
C GLY A 50 -15.33 -0.90 -2.33
N GLU A 51 -15.13 -0.29 -1.16
CA GLU A 51 -14.40 0.97 -1.01
C GLU A 51 -12.94 0.83 -1.45
N ASP A 52 -12.27 -0.27 -1.09
CA ASP A 52 -10.89 -0.55 -1.50
C ASP A 52 -10.77 -0.71 -3.03
N VAL A 53 -11.68 -1.45 -3.65
CA VAL A 53 -11.70 -1.61 -5.12
C VAL A 53 -11.89 -0.26 -5.82
N VAL A 54 -12.81 0.58 -5.33
CA VAL A 54 -13.00 1.94 -5.86
C VAL A 54 -11.74 2.78 -5.64
N GLY A 55 -11.12 2.69 -4.47
CA GLY A 55 -9.86 3.38 -4.16
C GLY A 55 -8.74 3.00 -5.12
N ILE A 56 -8.56 1.70 -5.43
CA ILE A 56 -7.59 1.23 -6.43
C ILE A 56 -7.89 1.80 -7.82
N ALA A 57 -9.18 1.84 -8.21
CA ALA A 57 -9.58 2.42 -9.50
C ALA A 57 -9.28 3.92 -9.57
N VAL A 58 -9.50 4.66 -8.48
CA VAL A 58 -9.13 6.09 -8.37
C VAL A 58 -7.62 6.26 -8.49
N CYS A 59 -6.82 5.44 -7.79
CA CYS A 59 -5.36 5.45 -7.94
C CYS A 59 -4.93 5.22 -9.39
N ALA A 60 -5.56 4.28 -10.10
CA ALA A 60 -5.28 3.99 -11.51
C ALA A 60 -5.62 5.18 -12.43
N LEU A 61 -6.76 5.84 -12.20
CA LEU A 61 -7.16 7.04 -12.96
C LEU A 61 -6.20 8.21 -12.75
N LEU A 62 -5.83 8.49 -11.50
CA LEU A 62 -4.87 9.55 -11.19
C LEU A 62 -3.48 9.24 -11.76
N TYR A 63 -3.05 7.99 -11.66
CA TYR A 63 -1.80 7.52 -12.24
C TYR A 63 -1.78 7.69 -13.77
N TYR A 64 -2.89 7.32 -14.43
CA TYR A 64 -3.06 7.53 -15.87
C TYR A 64 -3.03 9.03 -16.24
N GLY A 65 -3.68 9.89 -15.43
CA GLY A 65 -3.61 11.34 -15.60
C GLY A 65 -2.17 11.86 -15.61
N CYS A 66 -1.34 11.41 -14.67
CA CYS A 66 0.10 11.75 -14.63
C CYS A 66 0.86 11.27 -15.88
N LEU A 67 0.47 10.15 -16.48
CA LEU A 67 1.07 9.67 -17.73
C LEU A 67 0.70 10.52 -18.94
N CYS A 68 -0.50 11.09 -18.95
CA CYS A 68 -1.01 11.91 -20.04
C CYS A 68 -0.41 13.32 -20.03
N GLU A 69 0.09 13.80 -18.90
CA GLU A 69 0.78 15.08 -18.81
C GLU A 69 2.09 15.04 -19.59
N LYS A 70 2.19 15.85 -20.66
CA LYS A 70 3.35 15.90 -21.57
C LYS A 70 4.62 16.50 -20.93
N GLN A 71 4.53 17.09 -19.77
CA GLN A 71 5.68 17.59 -19.03
C GLN A 71 6.41 16.37 -18.43
N GLY A 72 7.57 16.07 -19.00
CA GLY A 72 8.36 14.91 -18.58
C GLY A 72 8.46 14.82 -17.07
N ALA A 73 8.31 13.62 -16.55
CA ALA A 73 8.12 13.34 -15.13
C ALA A 73 9.23 13.98 -14.28
N ASP A 74 8.89 15.12 -13.71
CA ASP A 74 9.69 15.73 -12.66
C ASP A 74 9.72 14.81 -11.42
N GLU A 75 10.59 15.10 -10.47
CA GLU A 75 10.73 14.31 -9.25
C GLU A 75 9.42 14.23 -8.48
N THR A 76 8.66 15.31 -8.43
CA THR A 76 7.39 15.40 -7.71
C THR A 76 6.34 14.48 -8.31
N THR A 77 6.17 14.48 -9.63
CA THR A 77 5.27 13.59 -10.37
C THR A 77 5.66 12.13 -10.15
N ARG A 78 6.95 11.79 -10.22
CA ARG A 78 7.43 10.42 -9.96
C ARG A 78 7.12 9.95 -8.54
N LEU A 79 7.33 10.81 -7.55
CA LEU A 79 7.02 10.48 -6.15
C LEU A 79 5.51 10.34 -5.91
N PHE A 80 4.70 11.18 -6.57
CA PHE A 80 3.25 11.07 -6.53
C PHE A 80 2.76 9.75 -7.13
N MET A 81 3.27 9.36 -8.28
CA MET A 81 2.95 8.07 -8.91
C MET A 81 3.39 6.88 -8.04
N ALA A 82 4.57 6.95 -7.41
CA ALA A 82 5.01 5.92 -6.47
C ALA A 82 4.10 5.84 -5.23
N MET A 83 3.58 6.97 -4.76
CA MET A 83 2.61 7.02 -3.67
C MET A 83 1.28 6.39 -4.07
N LEU A 84 0.78 6.65 -5.28
CA LEU A 84 -0.44 6.01 -5.80
C LEU A 84 -0.31 4.49 -5.91
N LEU A 85 0.86 3.99 -6.33
CA LEU A 85 1.15 2.55 -6.35
C LEU A 85 1.18 1.96 -4.93
N ALA A 86 1.82 2.65 -3.99
CA ALA A 86 1.87 2.21 -2.59
C ALA A 86 0.48 2.19 -1.95
N GLU A 87 -0.36 3.20 -2.22
CA GLU A 87 -1.75 3.24 -1.76
C GLU A 87 -2.58 2.10 -2.36
N ALA A 88 -2.45 1.84 -3.66
CA ALA A 88 -3.16 0.74 -4.29
C ALA A 88 -2.75 -0.63 -3.71
N ILE A 89 -1.46 -0.83 -3.39
CA ILE A 89 -0.98 -2.04 -2.71
C ILE A 89 -1.62 -2.16 -1.33
N LYS A 90 -1.66 -1.07 -0.57
CA LYS A 90 -2.29 -1.05 0.76
C LYS A 90 -3.78 -1.43 0.68
N LEU A 91 -4.54 -0.81 -0.23
CA LEU A 91 -5.96 -1.10 -0.44
C LEU A 91 -6.18 -2.54 -0.89
N PHE A 92 -5.32 -3.07 -1.77
CA PHE A 92 -5.39 -4.48 -2.17
C PHE A 92 -5.18 -5.44 -1.00
N LEU A 93 -4.20 -5.16 -0.14
CA LEU A 93 -3.91 -5.97 1.05
C LEU A 93 -5.05 -5.88 2.07
N ASP A 94 -5.66 -4.70 2.23
CA ASP A 94 -6.83 -4.51 3.08
C ASP A 94 -8.02 -5.34 2.57
N ALA A 95 -8.41 -5.18 1.32
CA ALA A 95 -9.45 -5.98 0.69
C ALA A 95 -9.16 -7.50 0.80
N ALA A 96 -7.92 -7.92 0.57
CA ALA A 96 -7.52 -9.32 0.70
C ALA A 96 -7.67 -9.84 2.13
N SER A 97 -7.32 -9.05 3.14
CA SER A 97 -7.48 -9.43 4.54
C SER A 97 -8.95 -9.69 4.92
N TRP A 98 -9.85 -8.79 4.50
CA TRP A 98 -11.30 -8.97 4.68
C TRP A 98 -11.85 -10.23 3.99
N MET A 99 -11.36 -10.52 2.78
CA MET A 99 -11.79 -11.71 2.03
C MET A 99 -11.25 -13.02 2.61
N LEU A 100 -10.08 -13.00 3.25
CA LEU A 100 -9.46 -14.17 3.89
C LEU A 100 -10.01 -14.44 5.29
N GLU A 101 -10.67 -13.45 5.91
CA GLU A 101 -11.18 -13.55 7.27
C GLU A 101 -12.22 -14.66 7.42
N GLY A 102 -12.13 -15.43 8.51
CA GLY A 102 -13.03 -16.54 8.78
C GLY A 102 -12.83 -17.75 7.89
N ILE A 103 -11.68 -17.90 7.20
CA ILE A 103 -11.32 -19.10 6.45
C ILE A 103 -10.20 -19.85 7.22
N PRO A 104 -10.52 -20.92 7.99
CA PRO A 104 -9.53 -21.61 8.81
C PRO A 104 -8.32 -22.12 8.02
N ALA A 105 -8.55 -22.65 6.82
CA ALA A 105 -7.48 -23.17 5.96
C ALA A 105 -6.48 -22.09 5.49
N LEU A 106 -6.83 -20.81 5.58
CA LEU A 106 -6.06 -19.67 5.10
C LEU A 106 -5.60 -18.73 6.22
N HIS A 107 -5.75 -19.13 7.51
CA HIS A 107 -5.39 -18.28 8.65
C HIS A 107 -3.94 -17.77 8.60
N GLY A 108 -3.00 -18.62 8.20
CA GLY A 108 -1.60 -18.22 8.04
C GLY A 108 -1.38 -17.21 6.90
N LEU A 109 -2.08 -17.38 5.78
CA LEU A 109 -2.07 -16.40 4.69
C LEU A 109 -2.69 -15.08 5.14
N ASN A 110 -3.79 -15.12 5.90
CA ASN A 110 -4.44 -13.92 6.44
C ASN A 110 -3.49 -13.17 7.38
N THR A 111 -2.78 -13.89 8.28
CA THR A 111 -1.75 -13.27 9.15
C THR A 111 -0.68 -12.53 8.33
N VAL A 112 -0.15 -13.16 7.28
CA VAL A 112 0.85 -12.53 6.40
C VAL A 112 0.27 -11.31 5.71
N THR A 113 -0.97 -11.38 5.22
CA THR A 113 -1.65 -10.27 4.55
C THR A 113 -1.81 -9.07 5.50
N TYR A 114 -2.23 -9.27 6.74
CA TYR A 114 -2.32 -8.21 7.75
C TYR A 114 -0.96 -7.58 8.07
N VAL A 115 0.10 -8.38 8.22
CA VAL A 115 1.45 -7.85 8.44
C VAL A 115 1.91 -7.00 7.26
N LEU A 116 1.69 -7.46 6.03
CA LEU A 116 2.03 -6.70 4.82
C LEU A 116 1.19 -5.42 4.70
N PHE A 117 -0.09 -5.48 5.07
CA PHE A 117 -0.96 -4.31 5.15
C PHE A 117 -0.39 -3.25 6.11
N LEU A 118 -0.03 -3.62 7.35
CA LEU A 118 0.59 -2.71 8.30
C LEU A 118 1.93 -2.15 7.81
N CYS A 119 2.78 -2.99 7.22
CA CYS A 119 4.03 -2.54 6.59
C CYS A 119 3.76 -1.52 5.47
N SER A 120 2.71 -1.73 4.67
CA SER A 120 2.35 -0.82 3.57
C SER A 120 1.91 0.55 4.07
N ILE A 121 1.18 0.64 5.20
CA ILE A 121 0.79 1.90 5.84
C ILE A 121 2.04 2.71 6.24
N ILE A 122 3.02 2.04 6.87
CA ILE A 122 4.26 2.69 7.31
C ILE A 122 5.07 3.19 6.10
N LEU A 123 5.18 2.37 5.06
CA LEU A 123 5.87 2.75 3.82
C LEU A 123 5.17 3.89 3.09
N LEU A 124 3.83 3.88 3.06
CA LEU A 124 3.03 4.95 2.47
C LEU A 124 3.27 6.29 3.19
N GLY A 125 3.30 6.29 4.54
CA GLY A 125 3.61 7.47 5.33
C GLY A 125 5.00 8.06 4.99
N TYR A 126 6.00 7.19 4.80
CA TYR A 126 7.32 7.63 4.34
C TYR A 126 7.32 8.15 2.91
N GLN A 127 6.61 7.53 1.97
CA GLN A 127 6.47 8.01 0.60
C GLN A 127 5.73 9.36 0.54
N PHE A 128 4.69 9.52 1.36
CA PHE A 128 3.98 10.79 1.48
C PHE A 128 4.91 11.92 1.98
N TRP A 129 5.74 11.65 2.99
CA TRP A 129 6.75 12.61 3.44
C TRP A 129 7.70 13.01 2.30
N ARG A 130 8.20 12.03 1.52
CA ARG A 130 9.08 12.30 0.38
C ARG A 130 8.41 13.18 -0.67
N TYR A 131 7.14 12.90 -0.97
CA TYR A 131 6.35 13.69 -1.90
C TYR A 131 6.17 15.13 -1.41
N ILE A 132 5.73 15.34 -0.17
CA ILE A 132 5.55 16.68 0.41
C ILE A 132 6.86 17.47 0.39
N ARG A 133 7.96 16.83 0.75
CA ARG A 133 9.29 17.46 0.73
C ARG A 133 9.67 17.95 -0.68
N ALA A 134 9.45 17.14 -1.70
CA ALA A 134 9.72 17.50 -3.08
C ALA A 134 8.75 18.59 -3.58
N TYR A 135 7.47 18.43 -3.29
CA TYR A 135 6.42 19.39 -3.68
C TYR A 135 6.65 20.80 -3.12
N LEU A 136 7.06 20.89 -1.85
CA LEU A 136 7.36 22.16 -1.17
C LEU A 136 8.82 22.62 -1.40
N ALA A 137 9.60 21.91 -2.21
CA ALA A 137 11.01 22.19 -2.45
C ALA A 137 11.84 22.37 -1.16
N MET A 138 11.52 21.62 -0.11
CA MET A 138 12.13 21.73 1.22
C MET A 138 13.54 21.14 1.22
N ASN A 139 14.56 21.99 1.23
CA ASN A 139 15.98 21.61 1.27
C ASN A 139 16.74 22.15 2.47
N ASP A 140 16.05 22.72 3.45
CA ASP A 140 16.65 23.31 4.65
C ASP A 140 17.15 22.26 5.66
N ALA A 141 17.74 22.74 6.74
CA ALA A 141 18.26 21.88 7.81
C ALA A 141 17.15 21.13 8.54
N PHE A 142 15.94 21.71 8.61
CA PHE A 142 14.79 21.08 9.24
C PHE A 142 14.32 19.86 8.42
N ALA A 143 14.12 20.04 7.10
CA ALA A 143 13.73 18.94 6.21
C ALA A 143 14.72 17.77 6.25
N ARG A 144 16.04 18.06 6.28
CA ARG A 144 17.07 17.01 6.40
C ARG A 144 17.02 16.28 7.75
N ARG A 145 16.67 16.97 8.85
CA ARG A 145 16.47 16.33 10.16
C ARG A 145 15.25 15.43 10.15
N CYS A 146 14.11 15.92 9.67
CA CYS A 146 12.89 15.14 9.56
C CYS A 146 13.10 13.88 8.70
N ASP A 147 13.77 14.01 7.54
CA ASP A 147 14.09 12.87 6.68
C ASP A 147 14.97 11.82 7.38
N ARG A 148 15.91 12.25 8.19
CA ARG A 148 16.75 11.35 9.00
C ARG A 148 15.90 10.63 10.07
N VAL A 149 15.07 11.38 10.80
CA VAL A 149 14.19 10.80 11.83
C VAL A 149 13.24 9.79 11.20
N MET A 150 12.56 10.14 10.09
CA MET A 150 11.65 9.23 9.39
C MET A 150 12.36 7.94 8.95
N ARG A 151 13.57 8.02 8.39
CA ARG A 151 14.34 6.83 7.99
C ARG A 151 14.79 5.98 9.19
N VAL A 152 15.19 6.61 10.29
CA VAL A 152 15.60 5.89 11.51
C VAL A 152 14.40 5.19 12.15
N MET A 153 13.23 5.81 12.14
CA MET A 153 12.00 5.22 12.70
C MET A 153 11.40 4.13 11.80
N LEU A 154 11.63 4.20 10.49
CA LEU A 154 11.09 3.25 9.50
C LEU A 154 11.55 1.81 9.79
N ALA A 155 12.84 1.60 10.03
CA ALA A 155 13.40 0.26 10.23
C ALA A 155 12.83 -0.46 11.48
N PRO A 156 12.82 0.14 12.69
CA PRO A 156 12.23 -0.49 13.86
C PRO A 156 10.70 -0.68 13.71
N ALA A 157 9.98 0.26 13.06
CA ALA A 157 8.54 0.12 12.83
C ALA A 157 8.24 -1.09 11.92
N LEU A 158 8.95 -1.24 10.82
CA LEU A 158 8.82 -2.39 9.94
C LEU A 158 9.26 -3.69 10.66
N ALA A 159 10.34 -3.66 11.45
CA ALA A 159 10.80 -4.81 12.20
C ALA A 159 9.73 -5.29 13.21
N LEU A 160 9.05 -4.37 13.91
CA LEU A 160 7.95 -4.69 14.83
C LEU A 160 6.76 -5.32 14.09
N CYS A 161 6.38 -4.77 12.92
CA CYS A 161 5.32 -5.37 12.11
C CYS A 161 5.70 -6.80 11.65
N LEU A 162 6.93 -6.99 11.17
CA LEU A 162 7.40 -8.32 10.74
C LEU A 162 7.56 -9.29 11.91
N ALA A 163 7.95 -8.83 13.10
CA ALA A 163 8.03 -9.65 14.30
C ALA A 163 6.67 -10.23 14.68
N ASN A 164 5.57 -9.59 14.31
CA ASN A 164 4.22 -10.08 14.56
C ASN A 164 3.90 -11.40 13.81
N LEU A 165 4.67 -11.76 12.78
CA LEU A 165 4.59 -13.10 12.14
C LEU A 165 5.01 -14.24 13.07
N PHE A 166 5.84 -13.96 14.07
CA PHE A 166 6.42 -14.97 14.97
C PHE A 166 5.90 -14.85 16.39
N VAL A 167 5.58 -13.63 16.81
CA VAL A 167 5.10 -13.31 18.16
C VAL A 167 3.94 -12.33 18.02
N PRO A 168 2.76 -12.61 18.56
CA PRO A 168 1.58 -11.76 18.45
C PRO A 168 1.72 -10.49 19.30
N LEU A 169 2.50 -9.52 18.82
CA LEU A 169 2.79 -8.27 19.53
C LEU A 169 1.63 -7.27 19.46
N GLY A 170 1.06 -7.07 18.27
CA GLY A 170 -0.02 -6.11 18.02
C GLY A 170 -1.36 -6.77 17.77
N PHE A 171 -1.37 -7.89 17.08
CA PHE A 171 -2.56 -8.66 16.74
C PHE A 171 -2.23 -10.15 16.55
N TYR A 172 -3.26 -10.96 16.49
CA TYR A 172 -3.17 -12.34 16.01
C TYR A 172 -4.41 -12.73 15.21
N VAL A 173 -4.26 -13.71 14.35
CA VAL A 173 -5.36 -14.37 13.64
C VAL A 173 -5.47 -15.77 14.24
N ASP A 174 -6.64 -16.14 14.73
CA ASP A 174 -6.86 -17.44 15.36
C ASP A 174 -6.95 -18.58 14.34
N GLU A 175 -7.08 -19.81 14.81
CA GLU A 175 -7.22 -21.00 13.95
C GLU A 175 -8.50 -21.00 13.11
N GLN A 176 -9.48 -20.19 13.48
CA GLN A 176 -10.71 -19.97 12.73
C GLN A 176 -10.53 -18.90 11.64
N GLY A 177 -9.38 -18.26 11.58
CA GLY A 177 -9.06 -17.20 10.63
C GLY A 177 -9.59 -15.82 11.01
N VAL A 178 -10.01 -15.63 12.28
CA VAL A 178 -10.56 -14.37 12.77
C VAL A 178 -9.47 -13.52 13.41
N TYR A 179 -9.48 -12.24 13.07
CA TYR A 179 -8.54 -11.25 13.57
C TYR A 179 -8.89 -10.74 14.97
N TYR A 180 -7.88 -10.63 15.83
CA TYR A 180 -7.99 -10.07 17.17
C TYR A 180 -6.82 -9.12 17.47
N ASN A 181 -7.12 -7.97 18.07
CA ASN A 181 -6.10 -7.09 18.63
C ASN A 181 -5.56 -7.66 19.95
N THR A 182 -4.25 -7.53 20.15
CA THR A 182 -3.62 -7.80 21.45
C THR A 182 -3.56 -6.50 22.28
N ASP A 183 -3.23 -6.60 23.56
CA ASP A 183 -3.00 -5.42 24.42
C ASP A 183 -1.85 -4.52 23.91
N GLY A 184 -0.93 -5.10 23.12
CA GLY A 184 0.14 -4.36 22.44
C GLY A 184 -0.31 -3.52 21.24
N TYR A 185 -1.54 -3.66 20.77
CA TYR A 185 -2.07 -2.90 19.64
C TYR A 185 -2.01 -1.38 19.86
N LEU A 186 -2.24 -0.92 21.09
CA LEU A 186 -2.13 0.50 21.44
C LEU A 186 -0.71 1.06 21.26
N LEU A 187 0.33 0.21 21.38
CA LEU A 187 1.72 0.62 21.13
C LEU A 187 2.03 0.76 19.63
N SER A 188 1.25 0.14 18.76
CA SER A 188 1.39 0.26 17.30
C SER A 188 0.73 1.53 16.73
N MET A 189 -0.12 2.20 17.52
CA MET A 189 -0.82 3.44 17.14
C MET A 189 -0.09 4.72 17.56
N ILE A 190 1.00 4.63 18.35
CA ILE A 190 1.84 5.75 18.80
C ILE A 190 3.03 5.90 17.86
#